data_831f284518a4599bf1890031824cefd8
#
_entry.id   831f284518a4599bf1890031824cefd8
#
_cell.length_a   1.000
_cell.length_b   1.000
_cell.length_c   1.000
_cell.angle_alpha   90.00
_cell.angle_beta   90.00
_cell.angle_gamma   90.00
#
_symmetry.space_group_name_H-M   'P 1'
#
loop_
_entity.id
_entity.type
_entity.pdbx_description
1 polymer ?
#
loop_
_entity_poly.entity_id
_entity_poly.type
_entity_poly.pdbx_seq_one_letter_code
_entity_poly.pdbx_strand_id
1 'polypeptide(L)' 'MKIGDKVKIVKAIPSINGMLHKNTIVKIDEITEGNNPVRGNIRVTDSLGKIWWVNSTDISKEIL' A
#
# COMPACT_ATOMS: atom_id res chain seq x y z
N MET A 1 1.59 3.42 12.35
CA MET A 1 1.12 2.52 11.29
C MET A 1 1.20 1.10 11.77
N LYS A 2 0.12 0.36 11.68
CA LYS A 2 0.02 -1.00 12.23
C LYS A 2 -0.62 -1.93 11.23
N ILE A 3 -0.35 -3.23 11.37
CA ILE A 3 -1.07 -4.26 10.63
C ILE A 3 -2.56 -4.15 10.98
N GLY A 4 -3.40 -4.18 9.95
CA GLY A 4 -4.84 -4.01 10.09
C GLY A 4 -5.35 -2.59 9.87
N ASP A 5 -4.45 -1.60 9.85
CA ASP A 5 -4.85 -0.22 9.59
C ASP A 5 -5.29 -0.06 8.14
N LYS A 6 -6.30 0.77 7.94
CA LYS A 6 -6.69 1.21 6.59
C LYS A 6 -5.95 2.49 6.27
N VAL A 7 -5.42 2.57 5.07
CA VAL A 7 -4.67 3.74 4.61
C VAL A 7 -5.10 4.09 3.19
N LYS A 8 -4.83 5.32 2.81
CA LYS A 8 -5.15 5.81 1.47
C LYS A 8 -3.88 5.85 0.62
N ILE A 9 -3.97 5.39 -0.61
CA ILE A 9 -2.89 5.51 -1.58
C ILE A 9 -2.82 6.95 -2.05
N VAL A 10 -1.67 7.58 -1.87
CA VAL A 10 -1.46 8.99 -2.28
C VAL A 10 -0.63 9.12 -3.55
N LYS A 11 -0.06 8.02 -4.02
CA LYS A 11 0.73 7.98 -5.24
C LYS A 11 0.39 6.71 -6.01
N ALA A 12 -0.04 6.83 -7.26
CA ALA A 12 -0.39 5.68 -8.08
C ALA A 12 0.79 4.73 -8.24
N ILE A 13 0.54 3.44 -8.13
CA ILE A 13 1.57 2.40 -8.21
C ILE A 13 1.28 1.52 -9.41
N PRO A 14 2.09 1.60 -10.47
CA PRO A 14 1.89 0.75 -11.64
C PRO A 14 2.40 -0.68 -11.40
N SER A 15 1.76 -1.64 -12.04
CA SER A 15 2.23 -3.02 -12.06
C SER A 15 1.94 -3.64 -13.42
N ILE A 16 2.48 -4.84 -13.64
CA ILE A 16 2.28 -5.58 -14.89
C ILE A 16 0.80 -5.88 -15.13
N ASN A 17 0.05 -6.13 -14.07
CA ASN A 17 -1.36 -6.56 -14.14
C ASN A 17 -2.34 -5.44 -13.84
N GLY A 18 -1.90 -4.19 -13.87
CA GLY A 18 -2.78 -3.06 -13.59
C GLY A 18 -2.09 -1.99 -12.77
N MET A 19 -2.89 -1.12 -12.18
CA MET A 19 -2.39 0.00 -11.41
C MET A 19 -3.17 0.15 -10.12
N LEU A 20 -2.46 0.40 -9.03
CA LEU A 20 -3.08 0.81 -7.77
C LEU A 20 -3.26 2.32 -7.82
N HIS A 21 -4.51 2.75 -7.99
CA HIS A 21 -4.81 4.16 -8.22
C HIS A 21 -4.69 5.01 -6.95
N LYS A 22 -4.36 6.28 -7.16
CA LYS A 22 -4.39 7.27 -6.11
C LYS A 22 -5.79 7.34 -5.49
N ASN A 23 -5.86 7.58 -4.18
CA ASN A 23 -7.09 7.66 -3.39
C ASN A 23 -7.77 6.31 -3.11
N THR A 24 -7.15 5.21 -3.48
CA THR A 24 -7.66 3.88 -3.14
C THR A 24 -7.41 3.61 -1.65
N ILE A 25 -8.40 3.08 -0.96
CA ILE A 25 -8.26 2.65 0.43
C ILE A 25 -7.84 1.20 0.45
N VAL A 26 -6.76 0.94 1.17
CA VAL A 26 -6.20 -0.42 1.30
C VAL A 26 -5.95 -0.73 2.77
N LYS A 27 -5.85 -2.03 3.06
CA LYS A 27 -5.59 -2.51 4.41
C LYS A 27 -4.15 -3.02 4.51
N ILE A 28 -3.45 -2.64 5.56
CA ILE A 28 -2.09 -3.10 5.80
C ILE A 28 -2.12 -4.52 6.33
N ASP A 29 -1.47 -5.44 5.61
CA ASP A 29 -1.37 -6.85 6.00
C ASP A 29 -0.04 -7.19 6.66
N GLU A 30 1.03 -6.52 6.24
CA GLU A 30 2.36 -6.80 6.74
C GLU A 30 3.25 -5.57 6.61
N ILE A 31 4.11 -5.38 7.58
CA ILE A 31 5.13 -4.34 7.56
C ILE A 31 6.46 -5.03 7.79
N THR A 32 7.38 -4.93 6.80
CA THR A 32 8.71 -5.50 6.92
C THR A 32 9.69 -4.41 7.30
N GLU A 33 10.68 -4.76 8.10
CA GLU A 33 11.76 -3.86 8.43
C GLU A 33 12.85 -3.90 7.36
N GLY A 34 13.59 -2.80 7.24
CA GLY A 34 14.67 -2.67 6.29
C GLY A 34 14.27 -1.90 5.06
N ASN A 35 15.22 -1.73 4.15
CA ASN A 35 15.03 -0.99 2.91
C ASN A 35 14.93 -1.95 1.73
N ASN A 36 13.80 -1.93 1.08
CA ASN A 36 13.65 -2.63 -0.19
C ASN A 36 13.18 -1.63 -1.24
N PRO A 37 14.10 -0.97 -1.97
CA PRO A 37 13.73 0.06 -2.93
C PRO A 37 12.99 -0.47 -4.15
N VAL A 38 13.01 -1.79 -4.37
CA VAL A 38 12.40 -2.39 -5.54
C VAL A 38 10.90 -2.60 -5.36
N ARG A 39 10.47 -3.10 -4.20
CA ARG A 39 9.05 -3.45 -4.00
C ARG A 39 8.37 -2.75 -2.83
N GLY A 40 9.11 -2.04 -2.01
CA GLY A 40 8.57 -1.43 -0.81
C GLY A 40 8.54 -2.37 0.38
N ASN A 41 8.20 -1.84 1.54
CA ASN A 41 8.28 -2.53 2.83
C ASN A 41 6.92 -2.89 3.41
N ILE A 42 5.85 -2.44 2.82
CA ILE A 42 4.51 -2.58 3.37
C ILE A 42 3.64 -3.34 2.38
N ARG A 43 3.09 -4.46 2.83
CA ARG A 43 2.15 -5.22 2.03
C ARG A 43 0.73 -4.76 2.37
N VAL A 44 -0.04 -4.43 1.36
CA VAL A 44 -1.41 -3.99 1.51
C VAL A 44 -2.32 -4.81 0.59
N THR A 45 -3.60 -4.89 0.97
CA THR A 45 -4.63 -5.56 0.17
C THR A 45 -5.69 -4.53 -0.20
N ASP A 46 -6.05 -4.48 -1.49
CA ASP A 46 -7.11 -3.59 -1.95
C ASP A 46 -8.50 -4.23 -1.75
N SER A 47 -9.55 -3.51 -2.15
CA SER A 47 -10.93 -3.98 -1.98
C SER A 47 -11.27 -5.20 -2.83
N LEU A 48 -10.45 -5.50 -3.83
CA LEU A 48 -10.62 -6.66 -4.69
C LEU A 48 -9.84 -7.88 -4.21
N GLY A 49 -9.11 -7.73 -3.10
CA GLY A 49 -8.30 -8.81 -2.55
C GLY A 49 -6.91 -8.94 -3.17
N LYS A 50 -6.52 -8.01 -4.02
CA LYS A 50 -5.20 -8.04 -4.63
C LYS A 50 -4.16 -7.46 -3.69
N ILE A 51 -2.99 -8.12 -3.64
CA ILE A 51 -1.88 -7.73 -2.77
C ILE A 51 -0.94 -6.79 -3.52
N TRP A 52 -0.51 -5.74 -2.83
CA TRP A 52 0.43 -4.76 -3.35
C TRP A 52 1.54 -4.51 -2.33
N TRP A 53 2.75 -4.27 -2.82
CA TRP A 53 3.87 -3.84 -1.99
C TRP A 53 4.12 -2.36 -2.22
N VAL A 54 4.10 -1.59 -1.15
CA VAL A 54 4.22 -0.12 -1.21
C VAL A 54 5.22 0.37 -0.18
N ASN A 55 5.62 1.64 -0.33
CA ASN A 55 6.46 2.33 0.65
C ASN A 55 5.60 3.25 1.52
N SER A 56 6.12 3.63 2.67
CA SER A 56 5.42 4.54 3.57
C SER A 56 5.11 5.90 2.91
N THR A 57 5.91 6.30 1.93
CA THR A 57 5.68 7.55 1.18
C THR A 57 4.54 7.45 0.18
N ASP A 58 4.09 6.24 -0.14
CA ASP A 58 3.02 6.01 -1.11
C ASP A 58 1.64 6.01 -0.48
N ILE A 59 1.57 6.01 0.84
CA ILE A 59 0.31 5.88 1.59
C ILE A 59 0.19 6.97 2.64
N SER A 60 -1.06 7.24 3.04
CA SER A 60 -1.36 8.18 4.12
C SER A 60 -2.31 7.53 5.13
N LYS A 61 -2.06 7.76 6.40
CA LYS A 61 -2.96 7.30 7.47
C LYS A 61 -4.25 8.10 7.55
N GLU A 62 -4.28 9.27 6.95
CA GLU A 62 -5.43 10.15 7.04
C GLU A 62 -6.54 9.64 6.14
N ILE A 63 -7.43 8.86 6.74
CA ILE A 63 -8.65 8.41 6.10
C ILE A 63 -9.80 9.15 6.79
N LEU A 64 -10.51 9.92 6.05
CA LEU A 64 -11.69 10.61 6.55
C LEU A 64 -12.93 9.74 6.42
#